data_1cefac853353167e8a4a0993b03ce2a8
#
_entry.id   1cefac853353167e8a4a0993b03ce2a8
#
_cell.length_a   1.000
_cell.length_b   1.000
_cell.length_c   1.000
_cell.angle_alpha   90.00
_cell.angle_beta   90.00
_cell.angle_gamma   90.00
#
_symmetry.space_group_name_H-M   'P 1'
#
loop_
_entity.id
_entity.type
_entity.pdbx_description
1 polymer ?
#
loop_
_entity_poly.entity_id
_entity_poly.type
_entity_poly.pdbx_seq_one_letter_code
_entity_poly.pdbx_strand_id
1 'polypeptide(L)'
;VPKYKQSYGEHFEKFHKDFIKAFGELEMNGIGVNTDFTKIFGDHMLKYIHQKKIYQNYNFFTTTSRPSNSIHHLNFAALTPDMRKAFSPLNDVFVEFDFASYHPRLIAKLIDYDFGDSSVYGRLADDLNVTESEAKTITFQNLYGGVRKDIAKMSEFFRGVENLVTILYDEYMTRNHILSHIY
;
A
#
# COMPACT_ATOMS: atom_id res chain seq x y z
N VAL A 1 -18.96 -20.67 -16.56
CA VAL A 1 -19.50 -19.32 -16.29
C VAL A 1 -20.38 -19.26 -15.02
N PRO A 2 -21.26 -20.24 -14.67
CA PRO A 2 -22.05 -20.17 -13.43
C PRO A 2 -21.22 -20.15 -12.14
N LYS A 3 -20.10 -20.86 -12.12
CA LYS A 3 -19.22 -20.98 -10.93
C LYS A 3 -18.56 -19.65 -10.54
N TYR A 4 -18.24 -18.80 -11.53
CA TYR A 4 -17.65 -17.48 -11.28
C TYR A 4 -18.64 -16.44 -10.75
N LYS A 5 -19.91 -16.51 -11.17
CA LYS A 5 -20.94 -15.58 -10.67
C LYS A 5 -21.27 -15.79 -9.18
N GLN A 6 -21.25 -17.03 -8.73
CA GLN A 6 -21.58 -17.35 -7.32
C GLN A 6 -20.42 -17.00 -6.41
N SER A 7 -19.18 -17.31 -6.81
CA SER A 7 -17.98 -16.91 -6.06
C SER A 7 -17.75 -15.40 -6.01
N TYR A 8 -18.10 -14.68 -7.09
CA TYR A 8 -17.96 -13.22 -7.13
C TYR A 8 -18.92 -12.50 -6.18
N GLY A 9 -20.16 -12.99 -6.05
CA GLY A 9 -21.13 -12.41 -5.11
C GLY A 9 -20.69 -12.56 -3.65
N GLU A 10 -20.26 -13.75 -3.25
CA GLU A 10 -19.75 -14.01 -1.91
C GLU A 10 -18.47 -13.21 -1.61
N HIS A 11 -17.59 -13.12 -2.59
CA HIS A 11 -16.37 -12.33 -2.50
C HIS A 11 -16.66 -10.85 -2.33
N PHE A 12 -17.58 -10.30 -3.13
CA PHE A 12 -18.01 -8.91 -3.02
C PHE A 12 -18.58 -8.60 -1.63
N GLU A 13 -19.51 -9.41 -1.14
CA GLU A 13 -20.11 -9.24 0.18
C GLU A 13 -19.06 -9.28 1.30
N LYS A 14 -18.10 -10.19 1.20
CA LYS A 14 -17.08 -10.40 2.24
C LYS A 14 -16.00 -9.31 2.25
N PHE A 15 -15.56 -8.81 1.09
CA PHE A 15 -14.35 -7.99 1.00
C PHE A 15 -14.60 -6.59 0.43
N HIS A 16 -15.62 -6.36 -0.38
CA HIS A 16 -15.79 -5.10 -1.09
C HIS A 16 -16.91 -4.23 -0.56
N LYS A 17 -17.96 -4.78 -0.02
CA LYS A 17 -19.14 -4.03 0.41
C LYS A 17 -18.81 -2.98 1.48
N ASP A 18 -18.19 -3.40 2.58
CA ASP A 18 -17.83 -2.50 3.68
C ASP A 18 -16.72 -1.54 3.28
N PHE A 19 -15.80 -1.99 2.44
CA PHE A 19 -14.76 -1.18 1.87
C PHE A 19 -15.31 -0.04 1.01
N ILE A 20 -16.22 -0.32 0.08
CA ILE A 20 -16.84 0.71 -0.78
C ILE A 20 -17.64 1.70 0.08
N LYS A 21 -18.35 1.21 1.10
CA LYS A 21 -19.08 2.07 2.03
C LYS A 21 -18.14 3.02 2.78
N ALA A 22 -17.05 2.50 3.34
CA ALA A 22 -16.08 3.30 4.09
C ALA A 22 -15.45 4.40 3.20
N PHE A 23 -15.09 4.08 1.97
CA PHE A 23 -14.53 5.06 1.05
C PHE A 23 -15.58 6.08 0.57
N GLY A 24 -16.82 5.66 0.36
CA GLY A 24 -17.92 6.61 0.10
C GLY A 24 -18.12 7.61 1.24
N GLU A 25 -18.01 7.18 2.49
CA GLU A 25 -18.05 8.07 3.65
C GLU A 25 -16.84 9.02 3.67
N LEU A 26 -15.64 8.55 3.33
CA LEU A 26 -14.44 9.40 3.21
C LEU A 26 -14.61 10.47 2.11
N GLU A 27 -15.16 10.11 0.96
CA GLU A 27 -15.43 11.04 -0.13
C GLU A 27 -16.46 12.12 0.29
N MET A 28 -17.49 11.72 1.00
CA MET A 28 -18.54 12.65 1.48
C MET A 28 -18.07 13.57 2.60
N ASN A 29 -17.20 13.11 3.49
CA ASN A 29 -16.70 13.90 4.61
C ASN A 29 -15.68 14.94 4.18
N GLY A 30 -14.85 14.65 3.20
CA GLY A 30 -13.74 15.50 2.76
C GLY A 30 -12.65 15.65 3.83
N ILE A 31 -11.68 16.50 3.53
CA ILE A 31 -10.57 16.83 4.42
C ILE A 31 -10.54 18.34 4.63
N GLY A 32 -10.37 18.80 5.87
CA GLY A 32 -10.20 20.21 6.20
C GLY A 32 -8.92 20.78 5.58
N VAL A 33 -9.00 22.04 5.13
CA VAL A 33 -7.86 22.80 4.66
C VAL A 33 -7.65 24.05 5.49
N ASN A 34 -6.39 24.43 5.70
CA ASN A 34 -6.01 25.64 6.43
C ASN A 34 -5.50 26.74 5.48
N THR A 35 -5.02 27.84 6.05
CA THR A 35 -4.54 29.03 5.30
C THR A 35 -3.27 28.77 4.48
N ASP A 36 -2.56 27.68 4.75
CA ASP A 36 -1.34 27.35 3.99
C ASP A 36 -1.64 26.56 2.72
N PHE A 37 -2.90 26.11 2.56
CA PHE A 37 -3.30 25.31 1.41
C PHE A 37 -3.01 26.01 0.08
N THR A 38 -3.44 27.26 -0.08
CA THR A 38 -3.20 28.02 -1.30
C THR A 38 -1.76 28.43 -1.49
N LYS A 39 -1.02 28.64 -0.40
CA LYS A 39 0.43 28.90 -0.47
C LYS A 39 1.19 27.69 -1.03
N ILE A 40 0.76 26.48 -0.69
CA ILE A 40 1.42 25.24 -1.08
C ILE A 40 0.96 24.77 -2.46
N PHE A 41 -0.35 24.82 -2.73
CA PHE A 41 -0.95 24.27 -3.94
C PHE A 41 -1.38 25.31 -4.97
N GLY A 42 -1.34 26.60 -4.63
CA GLY A 42 -1.70 27.72 -5.50
C GLY A 42 -3.18 28.12 -5.44
N ASP A 43 -3.45 29.39 -5.77
CA ASP A 43 -4.78 30.00 -5.69
C ASP A 43 -5.80 29.35 -6.63
N HIS A 44 -5.35 28.74 -7.72
CA HIS A 44 -6.23 28.02 -8.64
C HIS A 44 -6.99 26.86 -7.99
N MET A 45 -6.53 26.40 -6.82
CA MET A 45 -7.18 25.35 -6.04
C MET A 45 -8.35 25.86 -5.19
N LEU A 46 -8.50 27.20 -5.02
CA LEU A 46 -9.60 27.79 -4.23
C LEU A 46 -11.00 27.37 -4.72
N LYS A 47 -11.15 27.22 -6.03
CA LYS A 47 -12.43 26.80 -6.65
C LYS A 47 -12.89 25.38 -6.25
N TYR A 48 -11.99 24.57 -5.68
CA TYR A 48 -12.30 23.21 -5.23
C TYR A 48 -12.51 23.11 -3.73
N ILE A 49 -12.33 24.21 -3.01
CA ILE A 49 -12.60 24.29 -1.58
C ILE A 49 -14.06 24.65 -1.35
N HIS A 50 -14.75 23.80 -0.63
CA HIS A 50 -16.12 24.07 -0.20
C HIS A 50 -16.19 23.94 1.33
N GLN A 51 -16.71 24.98 2.01
CA GLN A 51 -16.83 25.03 3.47
C GLN A 51 -15.52 24.67 4.22
N LYS A 52 -14.39 25.20 3.75
CA LYS A 52 -13.05 24.90 4.28
C LYS A 52 -12.65 23.43 4.17
N LYS A 53 -13.24 22.70 3.26
CA LYS A 53 -12.91 21.30 2.96
C LYS A 53 -12.55 21.13 1.50
N ILE A 54 -11.76 20.11 1.22
CA ILE A 54 -11.54 19.58 -0.11
C ILE A 54 -12.03 18.13 -0.13
N TYR A 55 -12.65 17.73 -1.22
CA TYR A 55 -13.24 16.40 -1.39
C TYR A 55 -12.43 15.63 -2.42
N GLN A 56 -12.22 14.37 -2.18
CA GLN A 56 -11.43 13.49 -3.02
C GLN A 56 -12.29 12.36 -3.58
N ASN A 57 -11.91 11.85 -4.74
CA ASN A 57 -12.51 10.66 -5.32
C ASN A 57 -11.53 9.50 -5.25
N TYR A 58 -12.02 8.32 -4.95
CA TYR A 58 -11.23 7.09 -4.92
C TYR A 58 -11.49 6.24 -6.15
N ASN A 59 -10.40 5.83 -6.80
CA ASN A 59 -10.44 4.83 -7.86
C ASN A 59 -10.04 3.47 -7.28
N PHE A 60 -10.95 2.52 -7.32
CA PHE A 60 -10.74 1.14 -6.86
C PHE A 60 -10.26 0.21 -7.97
N PHE A 61 -10.42 0.61 -9.22
CA PHE A 61 -10.05 -0.19 -10.39
C PHE A 61 -8.60 0.09 -10.77
N THR A 62 -7.69 -0.37 -9.92
CA THR A 62 -6.26 -0.26 -10.15
C THR A 62 -5.66 -1.65 -10.38
N THR A 63 -4.58 -1.75 -11.15
CA THR A 63 -3.90 -3.02 -11.44
C THR A 63 -3.41 -3.75 -10.20
N THR A 64 -3.15 -3.02 -9.12
CA THR A 64 -2.64 -3.58 -7.85
C THR A 64 -3.74 -3.74 -6.81
N SER A 65 -4.99 -3.47 -7.15
CA SER A 65 -6.13 -3.41 -6.21
C SER A 65 -5.93 -2.41 -5.05
N ARG A 66 -4.88 -1.59 -5.09
CA ARG A 66 -4.67 -0.53 -4.10
C ARG A 66 -5.44 0.71 -4.53
N PRO A 67 -6.39 1.21 -3.74
CA PRO A 67 -7.14 2.40 -4.10
C PRO A 67 -6.20 3.57 -4.34
N SER A 68 -6.42 4.28 -5.42
CA SER A 68 -5.79 5.58 -5.66
C SER A 68 -6.80 6.68 -5.42
N ASN A 69 -6.33 7.82 -4.95
CA ASN A 69 -7.15 9.00 -4.84
C ASN A 69 -6.56 10.14 -5.65
N SER A 70 -7.43 10.94 -6.23
CA SER A 70 -7.02 12.15 -6.91
C SER A 70 -8.12 13.19 -6.83
N ILE A 71 -7.73 14.44 -6.65
CA ILE A 71 -8.56 15.60 -6.93
C ILE A 71 -7.75 16.50 -7.83
N HIS A 72 -8.25 16.74 -9.04
CA HIS A 72 -7.67 17.71 -9.95
C HIS A 72 -6.13 17.65 -10.01
N HIS A 73 -5.59 16.44 -10.15
CA HIS A 73 -4.16 16.10 -10.19
C HIS A 73 -3.43 16.04 -8.83
N LEU A 74 -4.09 16.29 -7.69
CA LEU A 74 -3.50 16.03 -6.39
C LEU A 74 -3.70 14.56 -6.00
N ASN A 75 -2.61 13.86 -5.85
CA ASN A 75 -2.60 12.52 -5.26
C ASN A 75 -2.28 12.64 -3.77
N PHE A 76 -3.30 12.51 -2.90
CA PHE A 76 -3.13 12.66 -1.46
C PHE A 76 -2.18 11.61 -0.85
N ALA A 77 -2.13 10.42 -1.43
CA ALA A 77 -1.22 9.37 -0.98
C ALA A 77 0.26 9.69 -1.26
N ALA A 78 0.52 10.59 -2.23
CA ALA A 78 1.87 10.96 -2.64
C ALA A 78 2.33 12.30 -2.06
N LEU A 79 1.56 12.94 -1.18
CA LEU A 79 1.92 14.21 -0.58
C LEU A 79 3.11 14.07 0.37
N THR A 80 4.08 14.95 0.21
CA THR A 80 5.22 15.06 1.14
C THR A 80 4.76 15.53 2.52
N PRO A 81 5.53 15.30 3.60
CA PRO A 81 5.21 15.81 4.93
C PRO A 81 4.95 17.33 4.96
N ASP A 82 5.70 18.12 4.19
CA ASP A 82 5.48 19.56 4.11
C ASP A 82 4.18 19.93 3.41
N MET A 83 3.82 19.24 2.35
CA MET A 83 2.53 19.43 1.69
C MET A 83 1.34 19.06 2.58
N ARG A 84 1.51 18.06 3.44
CA ARG A 84 0.45 17.64 4.39
C ARG A 84 0.10 18.70 5.43
N LYS A 85 1.02 19.66 5.70
CA LYS A 85 0.76 20.80 6.60
C LYS A 85 -0.37 21.73 6.13
N ALA A 86 -0.75 21.64 4.86
CA ALA A 86 -1.88 22.39 4.29
C ALA A 86 -3.27 21.91 4.77
N PHE A 87 -3.32 20.75 5.39
CA PHE A 87 -4.56 20.14 5.83
C PHE A 87 -4.77 20.31 7.33
N SER A 88 -6.02 20.36 7.74
CA SER A 88 -6.43 20.40 9.13
C SER A 88 -7.46 19.32 9.42
N PRO A 89 -7.47 18.76 10.63
CA PRO A 89 -8.52 17.84 11.02
C PRO A 89 -9.87 18.57 11.05
N LEU A 90 -10.96 17.83 10.81
CA LEU A 90 -12.32 18.35 10.94
C LEU A 90 -12.76 18.42 12.42
N ASN A 91 -12.12 17.61 13.25
CA ASN A 91 -12.26 17.59 14.69
C ASN A 91 -10.97 18.14 15.33
N ASP A 92 -10.53 17.55 16.43
CA ASP A 92 -9.37 18.08 17.17
C ASP A 92 -8.02 17.61 16.59
N VAL A 93 -7.95 16.37 16.10
CA VAL A 93 -6.69 15.73 15.68
C VAL A 93 -6.85 14.85 14.46
N PHE A 94 -5.75 14.64 13.73
CA PHE A 94 -5.60 13.48 12.84
C PHE A 94 -5.06 12.30 13.64
N VAL A 95 -5.60 11.12 13.36
CA VAL A 95 -5.07 9.86 13.88
C VAL A 95 -4.54 9.06 12.69
N GLU A 96 -3.27 8.68 12.75
CA GLU A 96 -2.63 7.87 11.72
C GLU A 96 -2.47 6.43 12.22
N PHE A 97 -2.95 5.48 11.41
CA PHE A 97 -2.74 4.05 11.63
C PHE A 97 -1.91 3.51 10.46
N ASP A 98 -0.78 2.91 10.77
CA ASP A 98 0.07 2.27 9.77
C ASP A 98 0.54 0.89 10.25
N PHE A 99 0.64 -0.06 9.32
CA PHE A 99 1.19 -1.37 9.61
C PHE A 99 2.71 -1.34 9.48
N ALA A 100 3.40 -1.63 10.57
CA ALA A 100 4.85 -1.72 10.56
C ALA A 100 5.34 -2.79 9.57
N SER A 101 6.03 -2.35 8.50
CA SER A 101 6.63 -3.23 7.49
C SER A 101 5.66 -4.25 6.89
N TYR A 102 4.45 -3.81 6.52
CA TYR A 102 3.34 -4.68 6.09
C TYR A 102 3.75 -5.71 5.03
N HIS A 103 4.32 -5.27 3.90
CA HIS A 103 4.65 -6.18 2.81
C HIS A 103 5.70 -7.23 3.18
N PRO A 104 6.84 -6.90 3.80
CA PRO A 104 7.79 -7.91 4.26
C PRO A 104 7.18 -8.91 5.24
N ARG A 105 6.33 -8.47 6.18
CA ARG A 105 5.67 -9.38 7.15
C ARG A 105 4.63 -10.28 6.49
N LEU A 106 3.89 -9.77 5.50
CA LEU A 106 2.95 -10.58 4.73
C LEU A 106 3.69 -11.66 3.93
N ILE A 107 4.77 -11.29 3.25
CA ILE A 107 5.59 -12.23 2.48
C ILE A 107 6.25 -13.24 3.41
N ALA A 108 6.78 -12.81 4.55
CA ALA A 108 7.35 -13.70 5.57
C ALA A 108 6.38 -14.81 5.96
N LYS A 109 5.09 -14.45 6.16
CA LYS A 109 4.05 -15.44 6.43
C LYS A 109 3.82 -16.43 5.29
N LEU A 110 3.95 -15.98 4.03
CA LEU A 110 3.79 -16.86 2.86
C LEU A 110 4.95 -17.84 2.68
N ILE A 111 6.15 -17.48 3.15
CA ILE A 111 7.36 -18.31 3.05
C ILE A 111 7.74 -18.99 4.37
N ASP A 112 6.83 -18.93 5.35
CA ASP A 112 7.03 -19.49 6.71
C ASP A 112 8.32 -18.99 7.40
N TYR A 113 8.59 -17.68 7.21
CA TYR A 113 9.72 -16.99 7.85
C TYR A 113 9.22 -16.12 9.00
N ASP A 114 9.91 -16.17 10.14
CA ASP A 114 9.58 -15.38 11.33
C ASP A 114 10.67 -14.32 11.62
N PHE A 115 10.26 -13.06 11.60
CA PHE A 115 11.11 -11.95 12.05
C PHE A 115 11.18 -11.84 13.59
N GLY A 116 10.37 -12.58 14.33
CA GLY A 116 10.20 -12.44 15.76
C GLY A 116 9.68 -11.05 16.15
N ASP A 117 10.05 -10.61 17.35
CA ASP A 117 9.68 -9.29 17.89
C ASP A 117 10.59 -8.16 17.38
N SER A 118 11.59 -8.49 16.57
CA SER A 118 12.57 -7.52 16.07
C SER A 118 11.99 -6.62 14.99
N SER A 119 12.61 -5.44 14.80
CA SER A 119 12.40 -4.61 13.60
C SER A 119 12.74 -5.44 12.37
N VAL A 120 11.82 -5.48 11.39
CA VAL A 120 12.03 -6.18 10.11
C VAL A 120 13.31 -5.70 9.43
N TYR A 121 13.47 -4.38 9.34
CA TYR A 121 14.64 -3.80 8.68
C TYR A 121 15.90 -3.90 9.52
N GLY A 122 15.79 -3.89 10.85
CA GLY A 122 16.92 -4.19 11.73
C GLY A 122 17.45 -5.60 11.52
N ARG A 123 16.56 -6.61 11.49
CA ARG A 123 16.95 -7.99 11.21
C ARG A 123 17.59 -8.15 9.84
N LEU A 124 17.02 -7.54 8.80
CA LEU A 124 17.60 -7.58 7.47
C LEU A 124 18.89 -6.77 7.35
N ALA A 125 19.08 -5.73 8.14
CA ALA A 125 20.32 -4.97 8.23
C ALA A 125 21.47 -5.85 8.76
N ASP A 126 21.19 -6.64 9.80
CA ASP A 126 22.12 -7.61 10.35
C ASP A 126 22.50 -8.67 9.32
N ASP A 127 21.50 -9.26 8.65
CA ASP A 127 21.74 -10.28 7.60
C ASP A 127 22.61 -9.74 6.46
N LEU A 128 22.39 -8.49 6.07
CA LEU A 128 23.04 -7.86 4.90
C LEU A 128 24.30 -7.07 5.26
N ASN A 129 24.60 -6.93 6.55
CA ASN A 129 25.69 -6.10 7.06
C ASN A 129 25.64 -4.65 6.55
N VAL A 130 24.50 -4.02 6.68
CA VAL A 130 24.21 -2.64 6.25
C VAL A 130 23.44 -1.89 7.35
N THR A 131 23.20 -0.61 7.17
CA THR A 131 22.32 0.15 8.05
C THR A 131 20.84 -0.21 7.83
N GLU A 132 19.98 0.02 8.82
CA GLU A 132 18.54 -0.23 8.73
C GLU A 132 17.87 0.55 7.57
N SER A 133 18.33 1.77 7.32
CA SER A 133 17.85 2.59 6.19
C SER A 133 18.21 2.00 4.83
N GLU A 134 19.43 1.49 4.72
CA GLU A 134 19.87 0.79 3.50
C GLU A 134 19.14 -0.53 3.33
N ALA A 135 18.98 -1.31 4.40
CA ALA A 135 18.20 -2.55 4.40
C ALA A 135 16.77 -2.31 3.91
N LYS A 136 16.11 -1.24 4.34
CA LYS A 136 14.79 -0.83 3.86
C LYS A 136 14.79 -0.60 2.36
N THR A 137 15.75 0.15 1.84
CA THR A 137 15.89 0.43 0.41
C THR A 137 16.14 -0.84 -0.40
N ILE A 138 17.08 -1.69 0.06
CA ILE A 138 17.40 -2.98 -0.56
C ILE A 138 16.17 -3.89 -0.58
N THR A 139 15.41 -3.91 0.52
CA THR A 139 14.19 -4.71 0.63
C THR A 139 13.18 -4.32 -0.44
N PHE A 140 12.89 -3.02 -0.59
CA PHE A 140 11.94 -2.58 -1.61
C PHE A 140 12.44 -2.88 -3.03
N GLN A 141 13.71 -2.65 -3.31
CA GLN A 141 14.29 -2.97 -4.62
C GLN A 141 14.16 -4.46 -4.97
N ASN A 142 14.40 -5.35 -4.01
CA ASN A 142 14.35 -6.80 -4.24
C ASN A 142 12.91 -7.35 -4.25
N LEU A 143 11.99 -6.81 -3.47
CA LEU A 143 10.59 -7.24 -3.51
C LEU A 143 9.85 -6.79 -4.77
N TYR A 144 10.18 -5.62 -5.32
CA TYR A 144 9.49 -5.08 -6.49
C TYR A 144 10.27 -5.21 -7.80
N GLY A 145 11.58 -5.32 -7.75
CA GLY A 145 12.45 -5.43 -8.92
C GLY A 145 13.00 -6.83 -9.19
N GLY A 146 12.66 -7.80 -8.32
CA GLY A 146 13.21 -9.15 -8.36
C GLY A 146 14.42 -9.32 -7.45
N VAL A 147 14.53 -10.50 -6.82
CA VAL A 147 15.57 -10.79 -5.84
C VAL A 147 16.92 -11.01 -6.54
N ARG A 148 17.90 -10.25 -6.12
CA ARG A 148 19.29 -10.41 -6.59
C ARG A 148 19.93 -11.64 -5.91
N LYS A 149 20.69 -12.42 -6.68
CA LYS A 149 21.32 -13.65 -6.20
C LYS A 149 22.32 -13.44 -5.05
N ASP A 150 23.02 -12.32 -5.02
CA ASP A 150 23.93 -11.96 -3.92
C ASP A 150 23.14 -11.70 -2.63
N ILE A 151 22.03 -11.03 -2.71
CA ILE A 151 21.13 -10.74 -1.58
C ILE A 151 20.47 -12.03 -1.05
N ALA A 152 20.00 -12.90 -1.95
CA ALA A 152 19.42 -14.19 -1.56
C ALA A 152 20.44 -15.11 -0.83
N LYS A 153 21.73 -14.98 -1.11
CA LYS A 153 22.78 -15.72 -0.39
C LYS A 153 23.04 -15.21 1.01
N MET A 154 22.80 -13.92 1.26
CA MET A 154 23.11 -13.27 2.54
C MET A 154 21.94 -13.40 3.55
N SER A 155 20.70 -13.46 3.08
CA SER A 155 19.53 -13.50 3.95
C SER A 155 18.60 -14.66 3.60
N GLU A 156 18.19 -15.40 4.64
CA GLU A 156 17.23 -16.48 4.52
C GLU A 156 15.86 -15.99 4.05
N PHE A 157 15.45 -14.81 4.50
CA PHE A 157 14.23 -14.17 4.03
C PHE A 157 14.23 -14.00 2.51
N PHE A 158 15.28 -13.40 1.95
CA PHE A 158 15.35 -13.16 0.50
C PHE A 158 15.48 -14.45 -0.31
N ARG A 159 16.11 -15.47 0.24
CA ARG A 159 16.13 -16.81 -0.37
C ARG A 159 14.74 -17.44 -0.42
N GLY A 160 13.95 -17.26 0.64
CA GLY A 160 12.56 -17.68 0.68
C GLY A 160 11.71 -16.93 -0.34
N VAL A 161 11.93 -15.60 -0.49
CA VAL A 161 11.26 -14.80 -1.52
C VAL A 161 11.61 -15.24 -2.94
N GLU A 162 12.90 -15.52 -3.23
CA GLU A 162 13.33 -16.05 -4.53
C GLU A 162 12.63 -17.37 -4.87
N ASN A 163 12.57 -18.29 -3.90
CA ASN A 163 11.85 -19.56 -4.04
C ASN A 163 10.35 -19.37 -4.30
N LEU A 164 9.69 -18.47 -3.55
CA LEU A 164 8.28 -18.14 -3.76
C LEU A 164 8.03 -17.61 -5.17
N VAL A 165 8.86 -16.68 -5.63
CA VAL A 165 8.76 -16.14 -7.00
C VAL A 165 8.92 -17.25 -8.05
N THR A 166 9.85 -18.18 -7.84
CA THR A 166 10.05 -19.33 -8.74
C THR A 166 8.80 -20.21 -8.79
N ILE A 167 8.21 -20.55 -7.64
CA ILE A 167 6.98 -21.35 -7.55
C ILE A 167 5.83 -20.65 -8.29
N LEU A 168 5.63 -19.35 -8.06
CA LEU A 168 4.59 -18.58 -8.71
C LEU A 168 4.81 -18.47 -10.23
N TYR A 169 6.06 -18.35 -10.66
CA TYR A 169 6.41 -18.34 -12.08
C TYR A 169 6.10 -19.69 -12.76
N ASP A 170 6.44 -20.80 -12.13
CA ASP A 170 6.17 -22.15 -12.64
C ASP A 170 4.64 -22.41 -12.70
N GLU A 171 3.89 -21.91 -11.72
CA GLU A 171 2.43 -21.95 -11.75
C GLU A 171 1.88 -21.16 -12.92
N TYR A 172 2.37 -19.94 -13.15
CA TYR A 172 2.00 -19.12 -14.28
C TYR A 172 2.32 -19.79 -15.61
N MET A 173 3.51 -20.35 -15.78
CA MET A 173 3.90 -21.05 -17.00
C MET A 173 3.05 -22.28 -17.28
N THR A 174 2.56 -22.95 -16.25
CA THR A 174 1.73 -24.16 -16.36
C THR A 174 0.26 -23.83 -16.62
N ARG A 175 -0.28 -22.79 -15.97
CA ARG A 175 -1.71 -22.48 -15.92
C ARG A 175 -2.09 -21.20 -16.65
N ASN A 176 -1.11 -20.40 -17.09
CA ASN A 176 -1.25 -19.06 -17.65
C ASN A 176 -1.95 -18.06 -16.70
N HIS A 177 -1.95 -18.35 -15.41
CA HIS A 177 -2.44 -17.48 -14.35
C HIS A 177 -1.87 -17.94 -13.00
N ILE A 178 -1.85 -17.05 -12.03
CA ILE A 178 -1.48 -17.31 -10.64
C ILE A 178 -2.75 -17.21 -9.81
N LEU A 179 -2.99 -18.20 -8.94
CA LEU A 179 -4.10 -18.15 -8.00
C LEU A 179 -3.74 -17.23 -6.83
N SER A 180 -4.59 -16.24 -6.58
CA SER A 180 -4.43 -15.41 -5.39
C SER A 180 -4.73 -16.23 -4.14
N HIS A 181 -3.88 -16.11 -3.11
CA HIS A 181 -4.14 -16.69 -1.80
C HIS A 181 -5.29 -16.01 -1.03
N ILE A 182 -5.77 -14.89 -1.54
CA ILE A 182 -6.86 -14.12 -0.94
C ILE A 182 -8.20 -14.42 -1.59
N TYR A 183 -8.18 -14.90 -2.85
CA TYR A 183 -9.36 -15.12 -3.68
C TYR A 183 -9.49 -16.57 -4.12
#